data_ce50cabe1cf4b7c0f11e2bc169de4aff
#
_entry.id   ce50cabe1cf4b7c0f11e2bc169de4aff
#
_cell.length_a   1.000
_cell.length_b   1.000
_cell.length_c   1.000
_cell.angle_alpha   90.00
_cell.angle_beta   90.00
_cell.angle_gamma   90.00
#
_symmetry.space_group_name_H-M   'P 1'
#
loop_
_entity.id
_entity.type
_entity.pdbx_description
1 polymer ?
#
loop_
_entity_poly.entity_id
_entity_poly.type
_entity_poly.pdbx_seq_one_letter_code
_entity_poly.pdbx_strand_id
1 'polypeptide(L)' 'MAQIRVIHDPIGETLTIYWDDPEREEICEEVGQGIILIKDAQGEIVGFERLYFRPSNPSQDLEVILHMPMR' A
#
# COMPACT_ATOMS: atom_id res chain seq x y z
N MET A 1 3.79 -6.04 -18.19
CA MET A 1 4.21 -6.80 -17.00
C MET A 1 3.57 -6.19 -15.78
N ALA A 2 2.90 -7.00 -14.98
CA ALA A 2 2.28 -6.51 -13.74
C ALA A 2 3.34 -6.24 -12.69
N GLN A 3 3.18 -5.17 -11.95
CA GLN A 3 4.06 -4.83 -10.84
C GLN A 3 3.24 -4.47 -9.61
N ILE A 4 3.73 -4.91 -8.47
CA ILE A 4 3.18 -4.47 -7.19
C ILE A 4 4.31 -3.79 -6.43
N ARG A 5 4.08 -2.56 -6.00
CA ARG A 5 5.07 -1.79 -5.26
C ARG A 5 4.63 -1.71 -3.81
N VAL A 6 5.51 -2.12 -2.91
CA VAL A 6 5.27 -2.09 -1.47
C VAL A 6 6.27 -1.11 -0.86
N ILE A 7 5.77 -0.12 -0.14
CA ILE A 7 6.59 0.89 0.49
C ILE A 7 6.30 0.86 1.98
N HIS A 8 7.31 0.52 2.77
CA HIS A 8 7.21 0.50 4.23
C HIS A 8 8.03 1.63 4.81
N ASP A 9 7.38 2.55 5.50
CA ASP A 9 8.04 3.65 6.18
C ASP A 9 7.94 3.39 7.70
N PRO A 10 9.02 2.89 8.32
CA PRO A 10 8.98 2.59 9.76
C PRO A 10 8.96 3.85 10.63
N ILE A 11 9.43 4.98 10.13
CA ILE A 11 9.42 6.24 10.88
C ILE A 11 8.02 6.82 10.89
N GLY A 12 7.39 6.90 9.73
CA GLY A 12 6.01 7.40 9.63
C GLY A 12 4.96 6.37 9.99
N GLU A 13 5.35 5.12 10.21
CA GLU A 13 4.47 4.01 10.56
C GLU A 13 3.40 3.79 9.49
N THR A 14 3.82 3.77 8.22
CA THR A 14 2.90 3.55 7.10
C THR A 14 3.33 2.39 6.23
N LEU A 15 2.35 1.75 5.61
CA LEU A 15 2.56 0.73 4.60
C LEU A 15 1.72 1.12 3.39
N THR A 16 2.38 1.34 2.25
CA THR A 16 1.71 1.74 1.03
C THR A 16 1.88 0.66 -0.03
N ILE A 17 0.80 0.29 -0.69
CA ILE A 17 0.82 -0.73 -1.73
C ILE A 17 0.19 -0.15 -2.99
N TYR A 18 0.92 -0.24 -4.11
CA TYR A 18 0.43 0.14 -5.43
C TYR A 18 0.39 -1.09 -6.32
N TRP A 19 -0.68 -1.27 -7.07
CA TRP A 19 -0.75 -2.29 -8.12
C TRP A 19 -0.84 -1.69 -9.52
N ASP A 20 -0.74 -0.37 -9.60
CA ASP A 20 -0.64 0.36 -10.84
C ASP A 20 0.44 1.42 -10.67
N ASP A 21 0.68 2.21 -11.70
CA ASP A 21 1.74 3.23 -11.70
C ASP A 21 1.45 4.30 -10.65
N PRO A 22 2.35 4.50 -9.67
CA PRO A 22 2.17 5.55 -8.66
C PRO A 22 2.04 6.95 -9.24
N GLU A 23 2.59 7.21 -10.45
CA GLU A 23 2.49 8.51 -11.09
C GLU A 23 1.05 8.84 -11.50
N ARG A 24 0.16 7.85 -11.53
CA ARG A 24 -1.25 8.06 -11.82
C ARG A 24 -2.05 8.56 -10.63
N GLU A 25 -1.42 8.67 -9.48
CA GLU A 25 -2.08 9.14 -8.27
C GLU A 25 -2.57 10.58 -8.44
N GLU A 26 -3.85 10.80 -8.20
CA GLU A 26 -4.48 12.12 -8.27
C GLU A 26 -5.25 12.44 -7.00
N ILE A 27 -5.92 11.45 -6.43
CA ILE A 27 -6.85 11.64 -5.33
C ILE A 27 -6.52 10.64 -4.23
N CYS A 28 -6.45 11.12 -2.99
CA CYS A 28 -6.31 10.27 -1.82
C CYS A 28 -7.57 10.44 -0.99
N GLU A 29 -8.23 9.32 -0.67
CA GLU A 29 -9.48 9.34 0.07
C GLU A 29 -9.35 8.50 1.33
N GLU A 30 -9.51 9.14 2.49
CA GLU A 30 -9.51 8.42 3.76
C GLU A 30 -10.87 7.76 3.95
N VAL A 31 -10.86 6.44 4.18
CA VAL A 31 -12.09 5.67 4.30
C VAL A 31 -12.29 5.12 5.71
N GLY A 32 -11.48 5.57 6.66
CA GLY A 32 -11.56 5.15 8.06
C GLY A 32 -10.64 3.99 8.38
N GLN A 33 -10.52 3.68 9.66
CA GLN A 33 -9.71 2.57 10.18
C GLN A 33 -8.24 2.63 9.73
N GLY A 34 -7.73 3.84 9.50
CA GLY A 34 -6.35 4.04 9.10
C GLY A 34 -6.04 3.64 7.68
N ILE A 35 -7.05 3.62 6.80
CA ILE A 35 -6.88 3.28 5.39
C ILE A 35 -7.13 4.50 4.52
N ILE A 36 -6.21 4.75 3.59
CA ILE A 36 -6.35 5.79 2.59
C ILE A 36 -6.32 5.11 1.22
N LEU A 37 -7.37 5.28 0.44
CA LEU A 37 -7.42 4.80 -0.94
C LEU A 37 -6.71 5.80 -1.84
N ILE A 38 -5.90 5.28 -2.75
CA ILE A 38 -5.17 6.09 -3.72
C ILE A 38 -5.79 5.86 -5.08
N LYS A 39 -6.29 6.93 -5.70
CA LYS A 39 -7.05 6.85 -6.94
C LYS A 39 -6.41 7.68 -8.03
N ASP A 40 -6.65 7.30 -9.27
CA ASP A 40 -6.24 8.09 -10.44
C ASP A 40 -7.29 9.15 -10.79
N ALA A 41 -7.06 9.88 -11.87
CA ALA A 41 -7.94 10.97 -12.30
C ALA A 41 -9.35 10.47 -12.68
N GLN A 42 -9.49 9.20 -13.04
CA GLN A 42 -10.78 8.60 -13.39
C GLN A 42 -11.49 7.98 -12.20
N GLY A 43 -10.89 8.07 -11.00
CA GLY A 43 -11.45 7.47 -9.80
C GLY A 43 -11.15 5.98 -9.62
N GLU A 44 -10.29 5.41 -10.46
CA GLU A 44 -9.87 4.02 -10.30
C GLU A 44 -8.85 3.90 -9.17
N ILE A 45 -9.02 2.88 -8.34
CA ILE A 45 -8.10 2.68 -7.22
C ILE A 45 -6.81 2.06 -7.74
N VAL A 46 -5.68 2.74 -7.51
CA VAL A 46 -4.36 2.28 -7.95
C VAL A 46 -3.51 1.77 -6.80
N GLY A 47 -3.96 1.96 -5.57
CA GLY A 47 -3.26 1.50 -4.40
C GLY A 47 -3.96 1.92 -3.12
N PHE A 48 -3.33 1.65 -2.00
CA PHE A 48 -3.83 2.11 -0.71
C PHE A 48 -2.67 2.32 0.26
N GLU A 49 -2.91 3.11 1.30
CA GLU A 49 -1.97 3.33 2.39
C GLU A 49 -2.61 2.92 3.70
N ARG A 50 -1.88 2.13 4.49
CA ARG A 50 -2.27 1.77 5.84
C ARG A 50 -1.49 2.63 6.83
N LEU A 51 -2.21 3.45 7.59
CA LEU A 51 -1.63 4.26 8.66
C LEU A 51 -1.51 3.42 9.94
N TYR A 52 -0.65 3.86 10.84
CA TYR A 52 -0.44 3.19 12.13
C TYR A 52 -0.01 1.74 11.97
N PHE A 53 0.77 1.48 10.93
CA PHE A 53 1.30 0.16 10.68
C PHE A 53 2.54 -0.04 11.54
N ARG A 54 2.40 -0.87 12.57
CA ARG A 54 3.44 -1.12 13.56
C ARG A 54 3.71 -2.62 13.64
N PRO A 55 4.70 -3.13 12.88
CA PRO A 55 5.06 -4.54 12.99
C PRO A 55 5.52 -4.86 14.41
N SER A 56 5.29 -6.09 14.85
CA SER A 56 5.65 -6.51 16.20
C SER A 56 7.15 -6.43 16.47
N ASN A 57 7.96 -6.40 15.43
CA ASN A 57 9.41 -6.24 15.55
C ASN A 57 9.88 -5.15 14.57
N PRO A 58 9.71 -3.87 14.96
CA PRO A 58 9.98 -2.75 14.04
C PRO A 58 11.46 -2.57 13.67
N SER A 59 12.38 -3.23 14.38
CA SER A 59 13.80 -3.15 14.07
C SER A 59 14.23 -4.11 12.96
N GLN A 60 13.33 -4.97 12.48
CA GLN A 60 13.61 -5.92 11.42
C GLN A 60 12.94 -5.50 10.12
N ASP A 61 13.51 -5.97 9.01
CA ASP A 61 12.94 -5.72 7.70
C ASP A 61 11.58 -6.42 7.57
N LEU A 62 10.69 -5.77 6.84
CA LEU A 62 9.38 -6.35 6.54
C LEU A 62 9.54 -7.47 5.51
N GLU A 63 8.93 -8.61 5.79
CA GLU A 63 8.91 -9.72 4.85
C GLU A 63 7.57 -9.73 4.10
N VAL A 64 7.64 -9.82 2.78
CA VAL A 64 6.45 -9.92 1.94
C VAL A 64 6.44 -11.32 1.31
N ILE A 65 5.35 -12.04 1.53
CA ILE A 65 5.20 -13.40 1.02
C ILE A 65 4.13 -13.41 -0.04
N LEU A 66 4.50 -13.83 -1.25
CA LEU A 66 3.56 -14.00 -2.34
C LEU A 66 3.08 -15.44 -2.33
N HIS A 67 1.77 -15.62 -2.22
CA HIS A 67 1.16 -16.94 -2.25
C HIS A 67 0.21 -17.03 -3.44
N MET A 68 0.47 -17.99 -4.31
CA MET A 68 -0.35 -18.22 -5.50
C MET A 68 -0.99 -19.60 -5.38
N PRO A 69 -2.24 -19.68 -4.85
CA PRO A 69 -2.87 -20.99 -4.69
C PRO A 69 -3.16 -21.63 -6.04
N MET A 70 -2.95 -22.93 -6.10
CA MET A 70 -3.31 -23.71 -7.29
C MET A 70 -4.82 -23.94 -7.31
N ARG A 71 -5.41 -23.83 -8.49
CA ARG A 71 -6.85 -24.04 -8.70
C ARG A 71 -7.11 -25.05 -9.83
#